data_41eb646f5eb0449068a04f11e2a05878
#
_entry.id   41eb646f5eb0449068a04f11e2a05878
#
_cell.length_a   1.000
_cell.length_b   1.000
_cell.length_c   1.000
_cell.angle_alpha   90.00
_cell.angle_beta   90.00
_cell.angle_gamma   90.00
#
_symmetry.space_group_name_H-M   'P 1'
#
loop_
_entity.id
_entity.type
_entity.pdbx_description
1 polymer ?
#
loop_
_entity_poly.entity_id
_entity_poly.type
_entity_poly.pdbx_seq_one_letter_code
_entity_poly.pdbx_strand_id
1 'polypeptide(L)'
;MELSARGRRAQARPFSYFDAFIKTFSDSYDAEKNVTGFINLAVAQNSLTVDLMHERLCRAMQTPPPLSTAAYDDMKGTHALRVAMAKHMRKRLIGLEKPTCTVLPEDLVLSAGAGAVIENLVFSVCDEDDEVMIPAPFYPAFPNDLRARLGVKTVPVYDTSSAQPDGATLPSVQDFENALTPRTKMILLSNPGNPTGVNYTDTDEGKRRLVDVISWAVERGVHVISDEIYACSIFEHSGKSKGFFSAIEYVNNLAHEASVQDHDPNLKHLAQRSQNYVHVIYGLSKDFCTSGYRVGTLWTKNADIHRALDNVSYFCAIPGPMQYALSLVLEDDEFLDHFFVENCARLRSQYNIVTEELSRLSEDERWVASQSYTPQVVPNAGMFVYFNLRHLIPRFPTFADEQRLWTHIYEAAKVVLTPGNDCASREAGWFRMCFAAVDSDTLRVGIRRVVDACKSYE
;
A
#
# COMPACT_ATOMS: atom_id res chain seq x y z
N MET A 1 -18.15 -16.55 -29.61
CA MET A 1 -18.41 -17.11 -28.26
C MET A 1 -18.54 -15.92 -27.30
N GLU A 2 -19.60 -15.83 -26.56
CA GLU A 2 -19.81 -14.69 -25.64
C GLU A 2 -19.22 -15.00 -24.24
N LEU A 3 -18.55 -14.01 -23.67
CA LEU A 3 -18.06 -14.10 -22.30
C LEU A 3 -19.20 -13.99 -21.30
N SER A 4 -19.04 -14.57 -20.11
CA SER A 4 -19.93 -14.34 -18.98
C SER A 4 -19.93 -12.85 -18.59
N ALA A 5 -20.91 -12.40 -17.80
CA ALA A 5 -20.94 -11.03 -17.27
C ALA A 5 -19.66 -10.68 -16.51
N ARG A 6 -19.16 -11.59 -15.68
CA ARG A 6 -17.87 -11.44 -14.97
C ARG A 6 -16.68 -11.34 -15.94
N GLY A 7 -16.65 -12.19 -16.98
CA GLY A 7 -15.59 -12.13 -18.00
C GLY A 7 -15.59 -10.80 -18.77
N ARG A 8 -16.76 -10.26 -19.11
CA ARG A 8 -16.88 -8.92 -19.73
C ARG A 8 -16.42 -7.81 -18.78
N ARG A 9 -16.79 -7.88 -17.49
CA ARG A 9 -16.33 -6.92 -16.48
C ARG A 9 -14.81 -6.92 -16.33
N ALA A 10 -14.18 -8.09 -16.41
CA ALA A 10 -12.72 -8.23 -16.31
C ALA A 10 -11.94 -7.75 -17.55
N GLN A 11 -12.59 -7.40 -18.65
CA GLN A 11 -11.95 -6.81 -19.84
C GLN A 11 -11.56 -5.33 -19.64
N ALA A 12 -12.18 -4.63 -18.69
CA ALA A 12 -11.86 -3.23 -18.42
C ALA A 12 -10.43 -3.09 -17.91
N ARG A 13 -9.72 -2.06 -18.39
CA ARG A 13 -8.38 -1.73 -17.90
C ARG A 13 -8.41 -1.44 -16.38
N PRO A 14 -7.40 -1.86 -15.62
CA PRO A 14 -7.38 -1.64 -14.16
C PRO A 14 -7.25 -0.16 -13.77
N PHE A 15 -6.59 0.65 -14.62
CA PHE A 15 -6.38 2.09 -14.45
C PHE A 15 -6.13 2.76 -15.81
N SER A 16 -6.29 4.08 -15.91
CA SER A 16 -6.30 4.83 -17.17
C SER A 16 -4.96 4.76 -17.92
N TYR A 17 -3.85 4.72 -17.22
CA TYR A 17 -2.48 4.70 -17.77
C TYR A 17 -1.91 3.28 -18.02
N PHE A 18 -2.76 2.24 -18.02
CA PHE A 18 -2.32 0.85 -18.16
C PHE A 18 -1.54 0.60 -19.46
N ASP A 19 -2.00 1.11 -20.59
CA ASP A 19 -1.32 0.89 -21.88
C ASP A 19 0.02 1.64 -21.94
N ALA A 20 0.12 2.81 -21.33
CA ALA A 20 1.38 3.53 -21.16
C ALA A 20 2.37 2.75 -20.26
N PHE A 21 1.88 2.17 -19.17
CA PHE A 21 2.67 1.28 -18.32
C PHE A 21 3.21 0.08 -19.11
N ILE A 22 2.39 -0.60 -19.89
CA ILE A 22 2.83 -1.74 -20.73
C ILE A 22 3.89 -1.30 -21.77
N LYS A 23 3.74 -0.10 -22.34
CA LYS A 23 4.69 0.45 -23.31
C LYS A 23 6.11 0.56 -22.73
N THR A 24 6.26 0.84 -21.44
CA THR A 24 7.59 0.94 -20.79
C THR A 24 8.41 -0.35 -20.85
N PHE A 25 7.79 -1.52 -20.97
CA PHE A 25 8.51 -2.79 -21.06
C PHE A 25 9.19 -2.99 -22.43
N SER A 26 8.63 -2.42 -23.50
CA SER A 26 9.17 -2.55 -24.86
C SER A 26 10.04 -1.38 -25.29
N ASP A 27 10.02 -0.26 -24.56
CA ASP A 27 10.74 0.98 -24.89
C ASP A 27 11.25 1.64 -23.61
N SER A 28 11.97 0.87 -22.79
CA SER A 28 12.53 1.32 -21.51
C SER A 28 13.74 2.23 -21.73
N TYR A 29 13.85 3.29 -20.93
CA TYR A 29 15.06 4.11 -20.86
C TYR A 29 16.27 3.25 -20.46
N ASP A 30 17.37 3.49 -21.15
CA ASP A 30 18.70 2.99 -20.81
C ASP A 30 19.72 4.07 -21.16
N ALA A 31 20.59 4.42 -20.22
CA ALA A 31 21.51 5.54 -20.35
C ALA A 31 22.52 5.39 -21.52
N GLU A 32 22.78 4.15 -21.97
CA GLU A 32 23.71 3.86 -23.06
C GLU A 32 23.00 3.46 -24.37
N LYS A 33 21.91 2.68 -24.25
CA LYS A 33 21.27 2.02 -25.41
C LYS A 33 19.98 2.70 -25.88
N ASN A 34 19.25 3.38 -24.99
CA ASN A 34 17.98 3.99 -25.30
C ASN A 34 17.74 5.26 -24.46
N VAL A 35 18.51 6.30 -24.70
CA VAL A 35 18.43 7.57 -23.95
C VAL A 35 17.10 8.32 -24.14
N THR A 36 16.28 7.94 -25.11
CA THR A 36 14.96 8.52 -25.38
C THR A 36 13.80 7.64 -24.92
N GLY A 37 14.09 6.50 -24.32
CA GLY A 37 13.11 5.56 -23.83
C GLY A 37 12.28 6.07 -22.67
N PHE A 38 11.22 5.36 -22.35
CA PHE A 38 10.32 5.68 -21.25
C PHE A 38 10.91 5.37 -19.88
N ILE A 39 10.72 6.28 -18.93
CA ILE A 39 11.01 6.07 -17.51
C ILE A 39 9.69 5.85 -16.78
N ASN A 40 9.55 4.70 -16.09
CA ASN A 40 8.34 4.36 -15.38
C ASN A 40 8.44 4.79 -13.91
N LEU A 41 7.79 5.87 -13.55
CA LEU A 41 7.64 6.35 -12.17
C LEU A 41 6.21 6.17 -11.63
N ALA A 42 5.35 5.43 -12.37
CA ALA A 42 3.99 5.12 -11.92
C ALA A 42 3.90 3.79 -11.16
N VAL A 43 4.80 2.83 -11.42
CA VAL A 43 4.73 1.53 -10.76
C VAL A 43 5.17 1.61 -9.30
N ALA A 44 4.37 1.01 -8.42
CA ALA A 44 4.70 0.90 -7.00
C ALA A 44 5.71 -0.24 -6.77
N GLN A 45 6.95 -0.01 -7.11
CA GLN A 45 8.05 -0.98 -6.97
C GLN A 45 9.20 -0.36 -6.18
N ASN A 46 9.79 -1.13 -5.27
CA ASN A 46 11.05 -0.79 -4.63
C ASN A 46 12.17 -1.58 -5.31
N SER A 47 13.10 -0.88 -5.93
CA SER A 47 14.27 -1.47 -6.60
C SER A 47 15.58 -1.09 -5.89
N LEU A 48 15.50 -0.31 -4.80
CA LEU A 48 16.68 0.33 -4.21
C LEU A 48 17.60 -0.63 -3.48
N THR A 49 17.05 -1.65 -2.81
CA THR A 49 17.80 -2.66 -2.05
C THR A 49 17.63 -4.07 -2.61
N VAL A 50 17.22 -4.16 -3.88
CA VAL A 50 17.05 -5.45 -4.56
C VAL A 50 18.36 -6.23 -4.63
N ASP A 51 19.50 -5.57 -4.72
CA ASP A 51 20.85 -6.14 -4.69
C ASP A 51 21.08 -6.97 -3.43
N LEU A 52 20.83 -6.41 -2.26
CA LEU A 52 21.00 -7.08 -0.95
C LEU A 52 20.04 -8.26 -0.81
N MET A 53 18.78 -8.04 -1.15
CA MET A 53 17.75 -9.09 -1.04
C MET A 53 17.99 -10.24 -2.03
N HIS A 54 18.39 -9.91 -3.27
CA HIS A 54 18.71 -10.92 -4.29
C HIS A 54 19.87 -11.81 -3.84
N GLU A 55 20.95 -11.22 -3.34
CA GLU A 55 22.11 -11.96 -2.82
C GLU A 55 21.69 -12.91 -1.70
N ARG A 56 20.91 -12.42 -0.73
CA ARG A 56 20.45 -13.22 0.41
C ARG A 56 19.51 -14.36 -0.03
N LEU A 57 18.61 -14.10 -0.97
CA LEU A 57 17.73 -15.11 -1.54
C LEU A 57 18.50 -16.18 -2.34
N CYS A 58 19.50 -15.77 -3.13
CA CYS A 58 20.37 -16.71 -3.84
C CYS A 58 21.07 -17.66 -2.87
N ARG A 59 21.56 -17.16 -1.75
CA ARG A 59 22.17 -17.98 -0.68
C ARG A 59 21.14 -18.95 -0.07
N ALA A 60 19.93 -18.48 0.21
CA ALA A 60 18.85 -19.33 0.74
C ALA A 60 18.48 -20.47 -0.23
N MET A 61 18.40 -20.16 -1.53
CA MET A 61 18.08 -21.14 -2.59
C MET A 61 19.19 -22.16 -2.83
N GLN A 62 20.43 -21.92 -2.40
CA GLN A 62 21.50 -22.93 -2.44
C GLN A 62 21.33 -24.01 -1.36
N THR A 63 20.53 -23.75 -0.33
CA THR A 63 20.18 -24.76 0.68
C THR A 63 19.12 -25.69 0.06
N PRO A 64 19.41 -26.99 -0.11
CA PRO A 64 18.45 -27.92 -0.71
C PRO A 64 17.16 -27.95 0.10
N PRO A 65 16.00 -27.71 -0.53
CA PRO A 65 14.74 -27.80 0.18
C PRO A 65 14.45 -29.26 0.58
N PRO A 66 13.77 -29.50 1.71
CA PRO A 66 13.30 -30.84 2.07
C PRO A 66 12.42 -31.44 0.96
N LEU A 67 12.47 -32.76 0.78
CA LEU A 67 11.67 -33.46 -0.23
C LEU A 67 10.15 -33.19 -0.06
N SER A 68 9.70 -32.92 1.16
CA SER A 68 8.32 -32.56 1.46
C SER A 68 7.84 -31.31 0.73
N THR A 69 8.73 -30.40 0.32
CA THR A 69 8.34 -29.19 -0.44
C THR A 69 7.83 -29.49 -1.87
N ALA A 70 8.06 -30.69 -2.36
CA ALA A 70 7.51 -31.18 -3.65
C ALA A 70 6.09 -31.74 -3.51
N ALA A 71 5.60 -31.97 -2.30
CA ALA A 71 4.26 -32.48 -2.03
C ALA A 71 3.29 -31.33 -1.70
N TYR A 72 2.00 -31.65 -1.67
CA TYR A 72 1.00 -30.73 -1.12
C TYR A 72 1.24 -30.52 0.37
N ASP A 73 1.08 -29.28 0.82
CA ASP A 73 1.16 -28.84 2.21
C ASP A 73 -0.06 -27.93 2.50
N ASP A 74 -0.09 -27.27 3.64
CA ASP A 74 -1.14 -26.31 3.98
C ASP A 74 -1.19 -25.18 2.93
N MET A 75 -2.32 -25.05 2.23
CA MET A 75 -2.52 -24.06 1.17
C MET A 75 -2.55 -22.62 1.70
N LYS A 76 -2.70 -22.45 3.00
CA LYS A 76 -2.57 -21.16 3.70
C LYS A 76 -1.12 -20.79 4.04
N GLY A 77 -0.17 -21.56 3.54
CA GLY A 77 1.26 -21.39 3.78
C GLY A 77 1.83 -22.42 4.77
N THR A 78 3.04 -22.89 4.49
CA THR A 78 3.73 -23.85 5.35
C THR A 78 3.88 -23.31 6.78
N HIS A 79 3.84 -24.20 7.76
CA HIS A 79 4.00 -23.80 9.15
C HIS A 79 5.31 -23.03 9.39
N ALA A 80 6.43 -23.47 8.77
CA ALA A 80 7.72 -22.82 8.88
C ALA A 80 7.66 -21.35 8.39
N LEU A 81 7.06 -21.08 7.23
CA LEU A 81 6.95 -19.72 6.73
C LEU A 81 6.01 -18.87 7.58
N ARG A 82 4.90 -19.44 8.09
CA ARG A 82 4.00 -18.72 9.00
C ARG A 82 4.69 -18.36 10.33
N VAL A 83 5.49 -19.24 10.90
CA VAL A 83 6.31 -18.98 12.10
C VAL A 83 7.29 -17.83 11.84
N ALA A 84 8.05 -17.90 10.76
CA ALA A 84 9.03 -16.87 10.40
C ALA A 84 8.36 -15.51 10.13
N MET A 85 7.20 -15.51 9.44
CA MET A 85 6.41 -14.31 9.19
C MET A 85 5.81 -13.73 10.48
N ALA A 86 5.28 -14.55 11.37
CA ALA A 86 4.75 -14.13 12.67
C ALA A 86 5.84 -13.46 13.53
N LYS A 87 7.04 -14.06 13.57
CA LYS A 87 8.21 -13.48 14.24
C LYS A 87 8.59 -12.14 13.65
N HIS A 88 8.64 -12.04 12.30
CA HIS A 88 8.93 -10.80 11.59
C HIS A 88 7.91 -9.70 11.93
N MET A 89 6.61 -9.97 11.76
CA MET A 89 5.54 -9.01 12.04
C MET A 89 5.57 -8.58 13.51
N ARG A 90 5.76 -9.53 14.45
CA ARG A 90 5.86 -9.24 15.87
C ARG A 90 7.03 -8.32 16.20
N LYS A 91 8.21 -8.57 15.60
CA LYS A 91 9.42 -7.77 15.86
C LYS A 91 9.34 -6.38 15.22
N ARG A 92 8.84 -6.27 13.97
CA ARG A 92 9.03 -5.07 13.15
C ARG A 92 7.80 -4.20 12.97
N LEU A 93 6.60 -4.77 12.99
CA LEU A 93 5.37 -3.99 12.91
C LEU A 93 4.91 -3.54 14.29
N ILE A 94 5.16 -4.34 15.32
CA ILE A 94 4.67 -4.08 16.68
C ILE A 94 5.79 -3.56 17.58
N GLY A 95 6.97 -4.21 17.57
CA GLY A 95 8.07 -3.95 18.49
C GLY A 95 8.08 -4.89 19.70
N LEU A 96 9.27 -5.39 20.05
CA LEU A 96 9.43 -6.39 21.11
C LEU A 96 9.19 -5.82 22.52
N GLU A 97 9.23 -4.51 22.66
CA GLU A 97 8.98 -3.77 23.92
C GLU A 97 7.50 -3.79 24.36
N LYS A 98 6.59 -4.34 23.55
CA LYS A 98 5.15 -4.44 23.84
C LYS A 98 4.77 -5.89 24.20
N PRO A 99 5.01 -6.36 25.42
CA PRO A 99 4.91 -7.80 25.77
C PRO A 99 3.48 -8.36 25.69
N THR A 100 2.47 -7.52 25.77
CA THR A 100 1.04 -7.91 25.67
C THR A 100 0.59 -8.23 24.26
N CYS A 101 1.36 -7.80 23.25
CA CYS A 101 1.01 -8.02 21.85
C CYS A 101 1.61 -9.33 21.34
N THR A 102 0.80 -10.12 20.65
CA THR A 102 1.22 -11.40 20.04
C THR A 102 0.82 -11.45 18.57
N VAL A 103 1.62 -12.15 17.78
CA VAL A 103 1.29 -12.58 16.42
C VAL A 103 1.56 -14.07 16.37
N LEU A 104 0.53 -14.86 16.21
CA LEU A 104 0.65 -16.32 16.20
C LEU A 104 0.63 -16.84 14.76
N PRO A 105 1.39 -17.90 14.44
CA PRO A 105 1.36 -18.52 13.10
C PRO A 105 -0.04 -18.97 12.67
N GLU A 106 -0.88 -19.34 13.63
CA GLU A 106 -2.28 -19.77 13.40
C GLU A 106 -3.19 -18.63 12.94
N ASP A 107 -2.86 -17.39 13.31
CA ASP A 107 -3.59 -16.19 12.89
C ASP A 107 -3.25 -15.78 11.43
N LEU A 108 -2.25 -16.44 10.78
CA LEU A 108 -1.74 -16.06 9.47
C LEU A 108 -2.24 -16.96 8.34
N VAL A 109 -2.61 -16.32 7.23
CA VAL A 109 -2.85 -16.97 5.93
C VAL A 109 -1.99 -16.29 4.87
N LEU A 110 -1.15 -17.07 4.20
CA LEU A 110 -0.27 -16.59 3.15
C LEU A 110 -0.84 -16.92 1.77
N SER A 111 -0.72 -15.98 0.84
CA SER A 111 -1.24 -16.12 -0.52
C SER A 111 -0.30 -15.48 -1.54
N ALA A 112 -0.55 -15.71 -2.83
CA ALA A 112 0.26 -15.22 -3.95
C ALA A 112 0.17 -13.69 -4.11
N GLY A 113 0.63 -12.94 -3.10
CA GLY A 113 0.67 -11.48 -3.02
C GLY A 113 -0.55 -10.86 -2.35
N ALA A 114 -0.41 -9.58 -1.93
CA ALA A 114 -1.46 -8.85 -1.22
C ALA A 114 -2.78 -8.75 -2.00
N GLY A 115 -2.73 -8.63 -3.34
CA GLY A 115 -3.95 -8.62 -4.16
C GLY A 115 -4.77 -9.91 -4.01
N ALA A 116 -4.13 -11.09 -3.95
CA ALA A 116 -4.83 -12.35 -3.69
C ALA A 116 -5.37 -12.42 -2.24
N VAL A 117 -4.66 -11.82 -1.28
CA VAL A 117 -5.15 -11.72 0.11
C VAL A 117 -6.42 -10.86 0.16
N ILE A 118 -6.40 -9.68 -0.47
CA ILE A 118 -7.57 -8.77 -0.54
C ILE A 118 -8.73 -9.49 -1.19
N GLU A 119 -8.52 -10.10 -2.35
CA GLU A 119 -9.56 -10.79 -3.09
C GLU A 119 -10.22 -11.92 -2.27
N ASN A 120 -9.42 -12.78 -1.65
CA ASN A 120 -9.93 -13.89 -0.84
C ASN A 120 -10.68 -13.41 0.40
N LEU A 121 -10.19 -12.36 1.07
CA LEU A 121 -10.85 -11.81 2.25
C LEU A 121 -12.18 -11.15 1.85
N VAL A 122 -12.18 -10.33 0.80
CA VAL A 122 -13.39 -9.67 0.31
C VAL A 122 -14.40 -10.69 -0.22
N PHE A 123 -13.95 -11.74 -0.92
CA PHE A 123 -14.82 -12.87 -1.32
C PHE A 123 -15.50 -13.54 -0.13
N SER A 124 -14.81 -13.61 1.02
CA SER A 124 -15.34 -14.26 2.22
C SER A 124 -16.33 -13.40 2.99
N VAL A 125 -16.35 -12.08 2.77
CA VAL A 125 -17.11 -11.11 3.60
C VAL A 125 -18.17 -10.36 2.81
N CYS A 126 -17.95 -10.13 1.49
CA CYS A 126 -18.80 -9.31 0.64
C CYS A 126 -19.47 -10.13 -0.46
N ASP A 127 -20.72 -9.80 -0.76
CA ASP A 127 -21.43 -10.25 -1.94
C ASP A 127 -21.30 -9.24 -3.11
N GLU A 128 -21.74 -9.63 -4.31
CA GLU A 128 -21.80 -8.72 -5.47
C GLU A 128 -22.68 -7.51 -5.13
N ASP A 129 -22.25 -6.32 -5.54
CA ASP A 129 -22.86 -5.01 -5.23
C ASP A 129 -22.71 -4.52 -3.78
N ASP A 130 -22.08 -5.27 -2.89
CA ASP A 130 -21.68 -4.72 -1.61
C ASP A 130 -20.60 -3.65 -1.77
N GLU A 131 -20.38 -2.87 -0.71
CA GLU A 131 -19.53 -1.68 -0.73
C GLU A 131 -18.36 -1.80 0.25
N VAL A 132 -17.19 -1.35 -0.23
CA VAL A 132 -15.97 -1.16 0.58
C VAL A 132 -15.63 0.32 0.59
N MET A 133 -15.64 0.94 1.77
CA MET A 133 -15.19 2.31 1.96
C MET A 133 -13.67 2.38 2.01
N ILE A 134 -13.08 3.34 1.30
CA ILE A 134 -11.62 3.53 1.26
C ILE A 134 -11.31 5.02 1.44
N PRO A 135 -10.46 5.42 2.44
CA PRO A 135 -9.93 6.77 2.51
C PRO A 135 -9.29 7.20 1.20
N ALA A 136 -9.74 8.32 0.66
CA ALA A 136 -9.23 8.86 -0.59
C ALA A 136 -8.30 10.06 -0.35
N PRO A 137 -7.25 10.22 -1.16
CA PRO A 137 -6.86 9.38 -2.31
C PRO A 137 -6.29 8.03 -1.88
N PHE A 138 -6.41 7.01 -2.76
CA PHE A 138 -5.99 5.64 -2.46
C PHE A 138 -5.21 4.99 -3.63
N TYR A 139 -4.72 3.76 -3.41
CA TYR A 139 -4.02 2.96 -4.40
C TYR A 139 -4.92 2.68 -5.63
N PRO A 140 -4.49 3.06 -6.86
CA PRO A 140 -5.33 3.04 -8.05
C PRO A 140 -5.83 1.65 -8.47
N ALA A 141 -5.24 0.56 -8.00
CA ALA A 141 -5.71 -0.76 -8.35
C ALA A 141 -6.80 -1.31 -7.40
N PHE A 142 -7.03 -0.74 -6.21
CA PHE A 142 -8.08 -1.20 -5.30
C PHE A 142 -9.46 -1.32 -5.95
N PRO A 143 -9.93 -0.33 -6.75
CA PRO A 143 -11.21 -0.49 -7.43
C PRO A 143 -11.28 -1.70 -8.36
N ASN A 144 -10.19 -2.03 -9.04
CA ASN A 144 -10.14 -3.21 -9.89
C ASN A 144 -10.05 -4.52 -9.09
N ASP A 145 -9.26 -4.55 -8.00
CA ASP A 145 -9.12 -5.71 -7.13
C ASP A 145 -10.48 -6.11 -6.52
N LEU A 146 -11.30 -5.12 -6.16
CA LEU A 146 -12.65 -5.33 -5.62
C LEU A 146 -13.67 -5.69 -6.70
N ARG A 147 -13.60 -5.03 -7.86
CA ARG A 147 -14.64 -5.11 -8.89
C ARG A 147 -14.46 -6.28 -9.86
N ALA A 148 -13.23 -6.55 -10.33
CA ALA A 148 -13.00 -7.37 -11.53
C ALA A 148 -13.64 -8.76 -11.42
N ARG A 149 -13.40 -9.47 -10.32
CA ARG A 149 -13.94 -10.81 -10.06
C ARG A 149 -15.17 -10.79 -9.16
N LEU A 150 -15.18 -9.92 -8.14
CA LEU A 150 -16.16 -9.96 -7.06
C LEU A 150 -17.38 -9.07 -7.31
N GLY A 151 -17.24 -8.02 -8.12
CA GLY A 151 -18.34 -7.07 -8.39
C GLY A 151 -18.64 -6.14 -7.22
N VAL A 152 -17.71 -6.04 -6.26
CA VAL A 152 -17.82 -5.17 -5.09
C VAL A 152 -17.49 -3.74 -5.49
N LYS A 153 -18.17 -2.77 -4.90
CA LYS A 153 -18.05 -1.34 -5.20
C LYS A 153 -17.10 -0.65 -4.23
N THR A 154 -16.29 0.24 -4.76
CA THR A 154 -15.44 1.14 -3.97
C THR A 154 -16.20 2.42 -3.66
N VAL A 155 -16.20 2.84 -2.39
CA VAL A 155 -16.76 4.11 -1.93
C VAL A 155 -15.62 4.97 -1.38
N PRO A 156 -15.18 6.03 -2.09
CA PRO A 156 -14.15 6.92 -1.59
C PRO A 156 -14.66 7.74 -0.41
N VAL A 157 -13.85 7.84 0.66
CA VAL A 157 -14.14 8.67 1.84
C VAL A 157 -13.07 9.74 1.97
N TYR A 158 -13.49 11.00 1.99
CA TYR A 158 -12.59 12.16 2.06
C TYR A 158 -12.62 12.80 3.44
N ASP A 159 -11.46 13.25 3.95
CA ASP A 159 -11.41 14.07 5.17
C ASP A 159 -12.02 15.46 4.92
N THR A 160 -13.19 15.71 5.49
CA THR A 160 -13.88 17.02 5.41
C THR A 160 -13.58 17.90 6.62
N SER A 161 -12.92 17.37 7.65
CA SER A 161 -12.63 18.08 8.90
C SER A 161 -11.32 18.87 8.86
N SER A 162 -10.46 18.59 7.90
CA SER A 162 -9.12 19.17 7.76
C SER A 162 -9.08 20.22 6.66
N ALA A 163 -8.34 21.32 6.91
CA ALA A 163 -7.92 22.27 5.87
C ALA A 163 -6.70 21.75 5.08
N GLN A 164 -6.14 20.62 5.48
CA GLN A 164 -5.02 19.98 4.80
C GLN A 164 -5.49 19.33 3.49
N PRO A 165 -4.58 19.12 2.54
CA PRO A 165 -4.86 18.38 1.31
C PRO A 165 -5.34 16.97 1.61
N ASP A 166 -6.18 16.43 0.73
CA ASP A 166 -6.64 15.06 0.82
C ASP A 166 -5.48 14.06 0.93
N GLY A 167 -5.59 13.12 1.87
CA GLY A 167 -4.58 12.10 2.13
C GLY A 167 -3.41 12.54 3.02
N ALA A 168 -3.39 13.79 3.50
CA ALA A 168 -2.45 14.21 4.55
C ALA A 168 -2.87 13.67 5.92
N THR A 169 -4.16 13.48 6.12
CA THR A 169 -4.77 12.94 7.34
C THR A 169 -5.80 11.87 7.02
N LEU A 170 -6.05 10.97 7.97
CA LEU A 170 -7.12 9.98 7.87
C LEU A 170 -8.49 10.67 8.03
N PRO A 171 -9.52 10.34 7.22
CA PRO A 171 -10.88 10.84 7.43
C PRO A 171 -11.39 10.58 8.85
N SER A 172 -12.23 11.47 9.34
CA SER A 172 -12.83 11.36 10.67
C SER A 172 -13.93 10.28 10.71
N VAL A 173 -14.31 9.83 11.91
CA VAL A 173 -15.47 8.93 12.09
C VAL A 173 -16.72 9.51 11.42
N GLN A 174 -16.93 10.83 11.48
CA GLN A 174 -18.11 11.47 10.87
C GLN A 174 -18.10 11.35 9.34
N ASP A 175 -16.90 11.39 8.70
CA ASP A 175 -16.79 11.22 7.26
C ASP A 175 -17.19 9.81 6.84
N PHE A 176 -16.78 8.79 7.61
CA PHE A 176 -17.19 7.40 7.40
C PHE A 176 -18.69 7.19 7.68
N GLU A 177 -19.23 7.79 8.75
CA GLU A 177 -20.67 7.73 9.06
C GLU A 177 -21.52 8.33 7.92
N ASN A 178 -21.07 9.44 7.33
CA ASN A 178 -21.75 10.09 6.20
C ASN A 178 -21.72 9.26 4.91
N ALA A 179 -20.71 8.40 4.74
CA ALA A 179 -20.55 7.52 3.59
C ALA A 179 -21.19 6.14 3.79
N LEU A 180 -21.57 5.78 5.02
CA LEU A 180 -22.11 4.47 5.38
C LEU A 180 -23.46 4.23 4.72
N THR A 181 -23.63 3.04 4.11
CA THR A 181 -24.90 2.56 3.55
C THR A 181 -25.23 1.17 4.11
N PRO A 182 -26.45 0.67 3.92
CA PRO A 182 -26.78 -0.73 4.28
C PRO A 182 -25.97 -1.79 3.49
N ARG A 183 -25.32 -1.41 2.40
CA ARG A 183 -24.45 -2.27 1.58
C ARG A 183 -22.99 -2.23 2.01
N THR A 184 -22.61 -1.31 2.86
CA THR A 184 -21.25 -1.21 3.37
C THR A 184 -20.92 -2.39 4.27
N LYS A 185 -19.93 -3.19 3.86
CA LYS A 185 -19.46 -4.37 4.62
C LYS A 185 -18.08 -4.18 5.21
N MET A 186 -17.28 -3.28 4.62
CA MET A 186 -15.87 -3.22 4.93
C MET A 186 -15.29 -1.81 4.74
N ILE A 187 -14.25 -1.52 5.52
CA ILE A 187 -13.32 -0.40 5.28
C ILE A 187 -11.96 -0.98 4.92
N LEU A 188 -11.30 -0.41 3.91
CA LEU A 188 -9.91 -0.72 3.57
C LEU A 188 -9.05 0.50 3.85
N LEU A 189 -8.22 0.42 4.88
CA LEU A 189 -7.28 1.45 5.31
C LEU A 189 -5.88 1.08 4.80
N SER A 190 -5.13 2.02 4.21
CA SER A 190 -3.73 1.83 3.86
C SER A 190 -2.86 2.75 4.74
N ASN A 191 -2.04 2.16 5.61
CA ASN A 191 -1.11 2.89 6.46
C ASN A 191 0.24 2.16 6.55
N PRO A 192 1.34 2.76 6.07
CA PRO A 192 1.45 4.05 5.38
C PRO A 192 0.68 4.13 4.06
N GLY A 193 0.22 5.36 3.73
CA GLY A 193 -0.70 5.61 2.63
C GLY A 193 -0.06 5.53 1.24
N ASN A 194 -0.80 5.03 0.27
CA ASN A 194 -0.55 5.16 -1.15
C ASN A 194 -1.77 5.87 -1.77
N PRO A 195 -1.62 7.03 -2.40
CA PRO A 195 -0.43 7.58 -3.07
C PRO A 195 0.46 8.51 -2.23
N THR A 196 0.10 8.83 -1.01
CA THR A 196 0.62 9.98 -0.27
C THR A 196 1.98 9.75 0.40
N GLY A 197 2.33 8.49 0.72
CA GLY A 197 3.54 8.18 1.48
C GLY A 197 3.49 8.63 2.95
N VAL A 198 2.28 8.87 3.49
CA VAL A 198 2.11 9.33 4.88
C VAL A 198 1.87 8.14 5.80
N ASN A 199 2.67 8.03 6.85
CA ASN A 199 2.34 7.23 8.01
C ASN A 199 1.41 8.06 8.92
N TYR A 200 0.12 7.78 8.88
CA TYR A 200 -0.87 8.52 9.68
C TYR A 200 -0.64 8.39 11.17
N THR A 201 -0.04 7.29 11.61
CA THR A 201 0.19 6.99 13.04
C THR A 201 1.48 7.57 13.60
N ASP A 202 2.21 8.38 12.83
CA ASP A 202 3.42 9.08 13.28
C ASP A 202 3.15 10.17 14.33
N THR A 203 1.88 10.52 14.53
CA THR A 203 1.41 11.49 15.53
C THR A 203 0.37 10.87 16.46
N ASP A 204 0.26 11.41 17.70
CA ASP A 204 -0.77 10.98 18.66
C ASP A 204 -2.19 11.22 18.11
N GLU A 205 -2.39 12.32 17.37
CA GLU A 205 -3.67 12.62 16.71
C GLU A 205 -4.02 11.58 15.63
N GLY A 206 -3.09 11.28 14.73
CA GLY A 206 -3.33 10.30 13.67
C GLY A 206 -3.55 8.90 14.21
N LYS A 207 -2.78 8.49 15.24
CA LYS A 207 -3.01 7.24 15.96
C LYS A 207 -4.41 7.19 16.59
N ARG A 208 -4.83 8.26 17.26
CA ARG A 208 -6.16 8.35 17.87
C ARG A 208 -7.25 8.22 16.80
N ARG A 209 -7.15 8.97 15.68
CA ARG A 209 -8.11 8.85 14.57
C ARG A 209 -8.22 7.44 14.03
N LEU A 210 -7.10 6.74 13.86
CA LEU A 210 -7.10 5.34 13.41
C LEU A 210 -7.86 4.44 14.40
N VAL A 211 -7.58 4.58 15.70
CA VAL A 211 -8.25 3.83 16.77
C VAL A 211 -9.75 4.13 16.78
N ASP A 212 -10.14 5.40 16.68
CA ASP A 212 -11.54 5.83 16.68
C ASP A 212 -12.31 5.25 15.47
N VAL A 213 -11.71 5.29 14.27
CA VAL A 213 -12.30 4.74 13.04
C VAL A 213 -12.44 3.22 13.13
N ILE A 214 -11.42 2.51 13.61
CA ILE A 214 -11.50 1.06 13.79
C ILE A 214 -12.58 0.69 14.81
N SER A 215 -12.61 1.36 15.96
CA SER A 215 -13.62 1.12 17.02
C SER A 215 -15.03 1.36 16.50
N TRP A 216 -15.26 2.47 15.82
CA TRP A 216 -16.54 2.81 15.18
C TRP A 216 -16.98 1.74 14.17
N ALA A 217 -16.08 1.28 13.31
CA ALA A 217 -16.40 0.24 12.31
C ALA A 217 -16.78 -1.08 12.98
N VAL A 218 -16.00 -1.50 13.98
CA VAL A 218 -16.26 -2.72 14.76
C VAL A 218 -17.61 -2.67 15.45
N GLU A 219 -17.97 -1.55 16.09
CA GLU A 219 -19.28 -1.36 16.74
C GLU A 219 -20.44 -1.42 15.75
N ARG A 220 -20.24 -0.97 14.51
CA ARG A 220 -21.23 -1.03 13.42
C ARG A 220 -21.31 -2.41 12.75
N GLY A 221 -20.41 -3.34 13.04
CA GLY A 221 -20.33 -4.63 12.35
C GLY A 221 -19.75 -4.52 10.94
N VAL A 222 -18.93 -3.49 10.71
CA VAL A 222 -18.18 -3.27 9.48
C VAL A 222 -16.79 -3.83 9.65
N HIS A 223 -16.35 -4.70 8.74
CA HIS A 223 -15.01 -5.27 8.76
C HIS A 223 -13.96 -4.20 8.42
N VAL A 224 -12.78 -4.30 9.01
CA VAL A 224 -11.65 -3.41 8.75
C VAL A 224 -10.49 -4.22 8.18
N ILE A 225 -10.04 -3.84 6.99
CA ILE A 225 -8.74 -4.24 6.46
C ILE A 225 -7.75 -3.10 6.74
N SER A 226 -6.66 -3.38 7.45
CA SER A 226 -5.50 -2.51 7.53
C SER A 226 -4.41 -3.05 6.59
N ASP A 227 -4.21 -2.36 5.46
CA ASP A 227 -3.12 -2.65 4.52
C ASP A 227 -1.85 -1.96 5.01
N GLU A 228 -0.95 -2.76 5.61
CA GLU A 228 0.28 -2.31 6.25
C GLU A 228 1.53 -2.68 5.40
N ILE A 229 1.37 -2.78 4.09
CA ILE A 229 2.39 -3.27 3.15
C ILE A 229 3.69 -2.42 3.14
N TYR A 230 3.66 -1.19 3.66
CA TYR A 230 4.78 -0.25 3.77
C TYR A 230 5.24 -0.02 5.21
N ALA A 231 4.84 -0.86 6.16
CA ALA A 231 5.08 -0.66 7.60
C ALA A 231 6.57 -0.55 7.98
N CYS A 232 7.46 -1.22 7.22
CA CYS A 232 8.92 -1.16 7.43
C CYS A 232 9.64 -0.15 6.51
N SER A 233 8.91 0.64 5.71
CA SER A 233 9.47 1.66 4.81
C SER A 233 9.29 3.08 5.37
N ILE A 234 9.48 3.29 6.67
CA ILE A 234 9.42 4.61 7.31
C ILE A 234 10.81 5.21 7.28
N PHE A 235 11.01 6.23 6.43
CA PHE A 235 12.34 6.79 6.17
C PHE A 235 12.54 8.18 6.81
N GLU A 236 11.47 8.87 7.22
CA GLU A 236 11.52 10.16 7.89
C GLU A 236 10.86 10.04 9.25
N HIS A 237 11.59 10.44 10.30
CA HIS A 237 11.02 10.57 11.63
C HIS A 237 11.05 12.04 12.03
N SER A 238 9.89 12.64 12.25
CA SER A 238 9.84 13.91 12.95
C SER A 238 10.46 13.72 14.34
N GLY A 239 11.12 14.74 14.89
CA GLY A 239 11.68 14.63 16.24
C GLY A 239 10.65 14.34 17.35
N LYS A 240 9.36 14.25 16.98
CA LYS A 240 8.20 13.87 17.77
C LYS A 240 7.55 12.58 17.28
N SER A 241 8.20 11.85 16.36
CA SER A 241 7.67 10.61 15.79
C SER A 241 7.32 9.61 16.88
N LYS A 242 6.14 9.03 16.77
CA LYS A 242 5.67 7.92 17.61
C LYS A 242 5.90 6.56 16.94
N GLY A 243 6.48 6.57 15.74
CA GLY A 243 6.69 5.38 14.93
C GLY A 243 5.42 4.88 14.27
N PHE A 244 5.44 3.61 13.91
CA PHE A 244 4.29 2.93 13.31
C PHE A 244 3.40 2.29 14.38
N PHE A 245 2.09 2.35 14.18
CA PHE A 245 1.11 1.65 15.01
C PHE A 245 0.26 0.73 14.12
N SER A 246 0.41 -0.58 14.34
CA SER A 246 -0.33 -1.62 13.62
C SER A 246 -1.74 -1.81 14.18
N ALA A 247 -2.70 -2.15 13.32
CA ALA A 247 -4.04 -2.58 13.77
C ALA A 247 -4.00 -3.90 14.58
N ILE A 248 -2.96 -4.71 14.44
CA ILE A 248 -2.71 -5.87 15.33
C ILE A 248 -2.52 -5.39 16.77
N GLU A 249 -1.78 -4.29 16.95
CA GLU A 249 -1.53 -3.72 18.28
C GLU A 249 -2.84 -3.23 18.92
N TYR A 250 -3.71 -2.58 18.14
CA TYR A 250 -5.04 -2.19 18.60
C TYR A 250 -5.82 -3.39 19.16
N VAL A 251 -5.94 -4.49 18.40
CA VAL A 251 -6.69 -5.68 18.82
C VAL A 251 -6.10 -6.32 20.07
N ASN A 252 -4.76 -6.43 20.14
CA ASN A 252 -4.11 -7.05 21.29
C ASN A 252 -4.21 -6.20 22.57
N ASN A 253 -4.02 -4.87 22.45
CA ASN A 253 -4.16 -3.96 23.59
C ASN A 253 -5.57 -3.98 24.14
N LEU A 254 -6.59 -3.94 23.28
CA LEU A 254 -7.98 -3.98 23.69
C LEU A 254 -8.34 -5.32 24.38
N ALA A 255 -7.81 -6.44 23.87
CA ALA A 255 -7.99 -7.74 24.51
C ALA A 255 -7.32 -7.81 25.89
N HIS A 256 -6.12 -7.22 26.02
CA HIS A 256 -5.43 -7.13 27.30
C HIS A 256 -6.18 -6.24 28.30
N GLU A 257 -6.60 -5.05 27.90
CA GLU A 257 -7.38 -4.14 28.73
C GLU A 257 -8.68 -4.80 29.23
N ALA A 258 -9.39 -5.49 28.34
CA ALA A 258 -10.61 -6.23 28.70
C ALA A 258 -10.35 -7.38 29.68
N SER A 259 -9.15 -7.96 29.66
CA SER A 259 -8.75 -9.02 30.65
C SER A 259 -8.42 -8.45 32.01
N VAL A 260 -7.88 -7.23 32.08
CA VAL A 260 -7.53 -6.53 33.31
C VAL A 260 -8.77 -5.86 33.94
N GLN A 261 -9.61 -5.23 33.11
CA GLN A 261 -10.87 -4.58 33.52
C GLN A 261 -12.06 -5.53 33.37
N ASP A 262 -11.99 -6.69 34.04
CA ASP A 262 -12.93 -7.82 33.89
C ASP A 262 -14.39 -7.47 34.20
N HIS A 263 -14.66 -6.34 34.85
CA HIS A 263 -15.99 -5.87 35.21
C HIS A 263 -16.65 -4.96 34.16
N ASP A 264 -15.95 -4.56 33.07
CA ASP A 264 -16.55 -3.74 32.00
C ASP A 264 -17.07 -4.63 30.84
N PRO A 265 -18.41 -4.83 30.73
CA PRO A 265 -18.99 -5.65 29.69
C PRO A 265 -18.88 -5.02 28.29
N ASN A 266 -18.83 -3.68 28.19
CA ASN A 266 -18.72 -2.99 26.90
C ASN A 266 -17.30 -3.16 26.32
N LEU A 267 -16.29 -3.03 27.16
CA LEU A 267 -14.90 -3.25 26.77
C LEU A 267 -14.67 -4.70 26.32
N LYS A 268 -15.21 -5.68 27.06
CA LYS A 268 -15.17 -7.10 26.65
C LYS A 268 -15.86 -7.34 25.31
N HIS A 269 -17.03 -6.76 25.12
CA HIS A 269 -17.77 -6.88 23.87
C HIS A 269 -16.98 -6.30 22.70
N LEU A 270 -16.43 -5.09 22.84
CA LEU A 270 -15.60 -4.46 21.81
C LEU A 270 -14.33 -5.26 21.52
N ALA A 271 -13.66 -5.77 22.55
CA ALA A 271 -12.46 -6.60 22.40
C ALA A 271 -12.77 -7.92 21.64
N GLN A 272 -13.86 -8.59 21.95
CA GLN A 272 -14.28 -9.81 21.26
C GLN A 272 -14.65 -9.51 19.79
N ARG A 273 -15.37 -8.42 19.54
CA ARG A 273 -15.73 -8.03 18.18
C ARG A 273 -14.50 -7.65 17.38
N SER A 274 -13.56 -6.89 17.95
CA SER A 274 -12.36 -6.48 17.23
C SER A 274 -11.54 -7.65 16.70
N GLN A 275 -11.47 -8.78 17.42
CA GLN A 275 -10.83 -10.00 16.95
C GLN A 275 -11.50 -10.60 15.70
N ASN A 276 -12.82 -10.40 15.54
CA ASN A 276 -13.57 -10.94 14.41
C ASN A 276 -13.65 -9.97 13.21
N TYR A 277 -13.54 -8.67 13.44
CA TYR A 277 -13.78 -7.64 12.42
C TYR A 277 -12.53 -6.90 11.94
N VAL A 278 -11.39 -7.04 12.64
CA VAL A 278 -10.13 -6.39 12.23
C VAL A 278 -9.18 -7.40 11.60
N HIS A 279 -8.69 -7.06 10.42
CA HIS A 279 -7.79 -7.88 9.61
C HIS A 279 -6.63 -7.03 9.14
N VAL A 280 -5.41 -7.59 9.14
CA VAL A 280 -4.22 -6.89 8.68
C VAL A 280 -3.63 -7.59 7.47
N ILE A 281 -3.29 -6.81 6.46
CA ILE A 281 -2.57 -7.26 5.28
C ILE A 281 -1.14 -6.77 5.37
N TYR A 282 -0.21 -7.69 5.15
CA TYR A 282 1.20 -7.42 4.98
C TYR A 282 1.75 -8.25 3.82
N GLY A 283 3.02 -8.06 3.47
CA GLY A 283 3.63 -8.87 2.42
C GLY A 283 5.03 -8.42 2.06
N LEU A 284 5.69 -9.23 1.24
CA LEU A 284 7.11 -9.05 0.93
C LEU A 284 7.34 -8.17 -0.32
N SER A 285 6.28 -7.75 -1.01
CA SER A 285 6.40 -7.07 -2.30
C SER A 285 7.07 -5.70 -2.24
N LYS A 286 6.87 -4.94 -1.15
CA LYS A 286 7.30 -3.54 -1.06
C LYS A 286 8.49 -3.38 -0.13
N ASP A 287 8.32 -3.73 1.14
CA ASP A 287 9.37 -3.59 2.14
C ASP A 287 10.60 -4.46 1.86
N PHE A 288 10.43 -5.60 1.20
CA PHE A 288 11.50 -6.55 0.87
C PHE A 288 11.99 -6.50 -0.59
N CYS A 289 11.49 -5.57 -1.41
CA CYS A 289 11.86 -5.47 -2.83
C CYS A 289 11.57 -6.74 -3.66
N THR A 290 10.63 -7.59 -3.21
CA THR A 290 10.37 -8.92 -3.79
C THR A 290 8.99 -9.04 -4.43
N SER A 291 8.52 -8.01 -5.12
CA SER A 291 7.19 -8.00 -5.76
C SER A 291 6.96 -9.16 -6.74
N GLY A 292 8.04 -9.63 -7.39
CA GLY A 292 8.01 -10.77 -8.30
C GLY A 292 7.87 -12.15 -7.61
N TYR A 293 8.17 -12.25 -6.31
CA TYR A 293 8.07 -13.51 -5.57
C TYR A 293 6.64 -13.80 -5.07
N ARG A 294 5.74 -12.83 -5.17
CA ARG A 294 4.32 -12.99 -4.92
C ARG A 294 3.99 -13.54 -3.53
N VAL A 295 4.34 -12.84 -2.47
CA VAL A 295 3.98 -13.22 -1.09
C VAL A 295 3.21 -12.11 -0.42
N GLY A 296 1.97 -12.42 -0.05
CA GLY A 296 1.09 -11.61 0.79
C GLY A 296 0.66 -12.40 2.02
N THR A 297 0.35 -11.72 3.08
CA THR A 297 -0.02 -12.29 4.37
C THR A 297 -1.29 -11.60 4.87
N LEU A 298 -2.27 -12.39 5.26
CA LEU A 298 -3.40 -11.96 6.07
C LEU A 298 -3.15 -12.36 7.51
N TRP A 299 -3.29 -11.44 8.43
CA TRP A 299 -3.48 -11.70 9.84
C TRP A 299 -4.97 -11.52 10.18
N THR A 300 -5.58 -12.52 10.77
CA THR A 300 -6.97 -12.47 11.24
C THR A 300 -7.19 -13.48 12.38
N LYS A 301 -8.01 -13.10 13.36
CA LYS A 301 -8.46 -14.02 14.43
C LYS A 301 -9.85 -14.58 14.17
N ASN A 302 -10.49 -14.23 13.05
CA ASN A 302 -11.82 -14.69 12.69
C ASN A 302 -11.81 -16.14 12.20
N ALA A 303 -12.34 -17.04 13.01
CA ALA A 303 -12.37 -18.48 12.70
C ALA A 303 -13.22 -18.82 11.46
N ASP A 304 -14.26 -18.05 11.17
CA ASP A 304 -15.11 -18.27 9.99
C ASP A 304 -14.37 -17.92 8.69
N ILE A 305 -13.61 -16.84 8.72
CA ILE A 305 -12.72 -16.46 7.60
C ILE A 305 -11.66 -17.54 7.40
N HIS A 306 -11.02 -18.04 8.47
CA HIS A 306 -10.05 -19.14 8.34
C HIS A 306 -10.67 -20.36 7.68
N ARG A 307 -11.91 -20.76 8.06
CA ARG A 307 -12.62 -21.90 7.44
C ARG A 307 -12.96 -21.64 5.96
N ALA A 308 -13.34 -20.42 5.59
CA ALA A 308 -13.56 -20.06 4.20
C ALA A 308 -12.25 -20.15 3.40
N LEU A 309 -11.16 -19.65 3.97
CA LEU A 309 -9.84 -19.64 3.35
C LEU A 309 -9.22 -21.04 3.23
N ASP A 310 -9.63 -22.03 4.03
CA ASP A 310 -9.24 -23.44 3.85
C ASP A 310 -9.61 -23.95 2.45
N ASN A 311 -10.67 -23.43 1.85
CA ASN A 311 -11.14 -23.84 0.53
C ASN A 311 -10.63 -22.96 -0.62
N VAL A 312 -10.46 -21.65 -0.40
CA VAL A 312 -10.12 -20.73 -1.52
C VAL A 312 -8.62 -20.44 -1.65
N SER A 313 -7.81 -20.65 -0.59
CA SER A 313 -6.36 -20.45 -0.64
C SER A 313 -5.66 -21.39 -1.64
N TYR A 314 -6.26 -22.53 -1.95
CA TYR A 314 -5.78 -23.45 -2.96
C TYR A 314 -5.50 -22.77 -4.32
N PHE A 315 -6.32 -21.79 -4.72
CA PHE A 315 -6.19 -21.14 -6.03
C PHE A 315 -5.05 -20.11 -6.09
N CYS A 316 -4.44 -19.76 -4.96
CA CYS A 316 -3.40 -18.74 -4.87
C CYS A 316 -2.28 -19.11 -3.87
N ALA A 317 -2.03 -20.40 -3.72
CA ALA A 317 -0.96 -20.90 -2.88
C ALA A 317 0.43 -20.52 -3.41
N ILE A 318 1.36 -20.26 -2.48
CA ILE A 318 2.76 -19.97 -2.80
C ILE A 318 3.49 -21.28 -3.03
N PRO A 319 4.38 -21.41 -4.05
CA PRO A 319 5.14 -22.62 -4.30
C PRO A 319 6.02 -23.05 -3.12
N GLY A 320 5.98 -24.33 -2.73
CA GLY A 320 6.69 -24.87 -1.57
C GLY A 320 8.19 -24.55 -1.50
N PRO A 321 8.98 -24.71 -2.59
CA PRO A 321 10.41 -24.34 -2.56
C PRO A 321 10.65 -22.85 -2.29
N MET A 322 9.76 -21.98 -2.78
CA MET A 322 9.84 -20.54 -2.49
C MET A 322 9.53 -20.23 -1.04
N GLN A 323 8.51 -20.89 -0.48
CA GLN A 323 8.18 -20.75 0.94
C GLN A 323 9.36 -21.16 1.83
N TYR A 324 10.06 -22.25 1.49
CA TYR A 324 11.25 -22.68 2.21
C TYR A 324 12.38 -21.65 2.14
N ALA A 325 12.73 -21.16 0.95
CA ALA A 325 13.78 -20.15 0.79
C ALA A 325 13.47 -18.87 1.56
N LEU A 326 12.21 -18.42 1.53
CA LEU A 326 11.78 -17.22 2.24
C LEU A 326 11.74 -17.39 3.76
N SER A 327 11.43 -18.60 4.27
CA SER A 327 11.52 -18.84 5.73
C SER A 327 12.96 -18.66 6.21
N LEU A 328 13.96 -19.15 5.47
CA LEU A 328 15.38 -18.97 5.79
C LEU A 328 15.83 -17.49 5.75
N VAL A 329 15.24 -16.70 4.86
CA VAL A 329 15.51 -15.24 4.82
C VAL A 329 14.90 -14.55 6.04
N LEU A 330 13.63 -14.87 6.38
CA LEU A 330 12.91 -14.25 7.48
C LEU A 330 13.43 -14.66 8.88
N GLU A 331 14.13 -15.78 8.99
CA GLU A 331 14.78 -16.22 10.22
C GLU A 331 16.12 -15.51 10.50
N ASP A 332 16.71 -14.88 9.46
CA ASP A 332 18.00 -14.19 9.54
C ASP A 332 17.82 -12.75 10.07
N ASP A 333 17.73 -12.64 11.39
CA ASP A 333 17.50 -11.35 12.06
C ASP A 333 18.62 -10.34 11.81
N GLU A 334 19.89 -10.79 11.75
CA GLU A 334 21.04 -9.92 11.52
C GLU A 334 21.01 -9.30 10.13
N PHE A 335 20.74 -10.13 9.12
CA PHE A 335 20.53 -9.65 7.75
C PHE A 335 19.35 -8.67 7.68
N LEU A 336 18.21 -9.00 8.26
CA LEU A 336 17.02 -8.15 8.21
C LEU A 336 17.20 -6.83 8.95
N ASP A 337 17.93 -6.82 10.09
CA ASP A 337 18.22 -5.58 10.81
C ASP A 337 19.07 -4.62 9.95
N HIS A 338 20.11 -5.15 9.28
CA HIS A 338 20.91 -4.37 8.33
C HIS A 338 20.10 -3.94 7.10
N PHE A 339 19.34 -4.85 6.51
CA PHE A 339 18.56 -4.60 5.30
C PHE A 339 17.56 -3.45 5.46
N PHE A 340 16.80 -3.42 6.56
CA PHE A 340 15.80 -2.35 6.76
C PHE A 340 16.42 -1.00 7.06
N VAL A 341 17.55 -0.97 7.76
CA VAL A 341 18.32 0.29 7.97
C VAL A 341 18.76 0.85 6.62
N GLU A 342 19.34 0.01 5.77
CA GLU A 342 19.81 0.42 4.44
C GLU A 342 18.65 0.79 3.52
N ASN A 343 17.55 0.03 3.54
CA ASN A 343 16.36 0.36 2.75
C ASN A 343 15.80 1.75 3.09
N CYS A 344 15.65 2.07 4.37
CA CYS A 344 15.18 3.40 4.80
C CYS A 344 16.17 4.51 4.43
N ALA A 345 17.49 4.26 4.52
CA ALA A 345 18.50 5.22 4.12
C ALA A 345 18.45 5.52 2.61
N ARG A 346 18.31 4.48 1.76
CA ARG A 346 18.18 4.65 0.31
C ARG A 346 16.86 5.32 -0.08
N LEU A 347 15.75 4.99 0.58
CA LEU A 347 14.47 5.67 0.38
C LEU A 347 14.57 7.17 0.69
N ARG A 348 15.19 7.54 1.82
CA ARG A 348 15.43 8.94 2.18
C ARG A 348 16.30 9.65 1.13
N SER A 349 17.39 9.01 0.68
CA SER A 349 18.26 9.58 -0.34
C SER A 349 17.51 9.88 -1.64
N GLN A 350 16.66 8.95 -2.09
CA GLN A 350 15.82 9.14 -3.29
C GLN A 350 14.78 10.24 -3.09
N TYR A 351 14.14 10.30 -1.93
CA TYR A 351 13.21 11.38 -1.61
C TYR A 351 13.88 12.77 -1.66
N ASN A 352 15.12 12.88 -1.15
CA ASN A 352 15.88 14.12 -1.24
C ASN A 352 16.14 14.54 -2.69
N ILE A 353 16.44 13.58 -3.59
CA ILE A 353 16.57 13.84 -5.02
C ILE A 353 15.27 14.39 -5.60
N VAL A 354 14.13 13.79 -5.26
CA VAL A 354 12.81 14.27 -5.71
C VAL A 354 12.59 15.72 -5.27
N THR A 355 12.86 16.02 -4.01
CA THR A 355 12.67 17.37 -3.45
C THR A 355 13.58 18.40 -4.14
N GLU A 356 14.85 18.05 -4.33
CA GLU A 356 15.83 18.90 -5.03
C GLU A 356 15.40 19.19 -6.48
N GLU A 357 15.10 18.14 -7.26
CA GLU A 357 14.81 18.31 -8.69
C GLU A 357 13.43 18.93 -8.95
N LEU A 358 12.41 18.59 -8.14
CA LEU A 358 11.10 19.23 -8.28
C LEU A 358 11.11 20.70 -7.84
N SER A 359 12.03 21.12 -6.93
CA SER A 359 12.13 22.54 -6.56
C SER A 359 12.43 23.46 -7.74
N ARG A 360 13.00 22.93 -8.83
CA ARG A 360 13.24 23.67 -10.09
C ARG A 360 11.96 24.12 -10.80
N LEU A 361 10.81 23.53 -10.44
CA LEU A 361 9.52 24.02 -10.90
C LEU A 361 9.22 25.43 -10.34
N SER A 362 9.76 25.80 -9.17
CA SER A 362 9.58 27.13 -8.58
C SER A 362 10.28 28.26 -9.37
N GLU A 363 11.14 27.93 -10.34
CA GLU A 363 11.76 28.89 -11.27
C GLU A 363 10.78 29.34 -12.36
N ASP A 364 9.64 28.69 -12.55
CA ASP A 364 8.60 29.07 -13.50
C ASP A 364 7.74 30.20 -12.89
N GLU A 365 7.57 31.32 -13.60
CA GLU A 365 6.79 32.49 -13.14
C GLU A 365 5.32 32.12 -12.80
N ARG A 366 4.75 31.11 -13.45
CA ARG A 366 3.42 30.57 -13.14
C ARG A 366 3.35 29.94 -11.75
N TRP A 367 4.47 29.42 -11.25
CA TRP A 367 4.63 28.89 -9.89
C TRP A 367 4.73 29.99 -8.85
N VAL A 368 5.51 31.04 -9.14
CA VAL A 368 5.68 32.20 -8.26
C VAL A 368 4.34 32.86 -7.97
N ALA A 369 3.46 32.92 -9.00
CA ALA A 369 2.11 33.48 -8.86
C ALA A 369 1.16 32.59 -8.00
N SER A 370 1.44 31.30 -7.83
CA SER A 370 0.59 30.36 -7.09
C SER A 370 1.01 30.07 -5.64
N GLN A 371 2.03 30.77 -5.14
CA GLN A 371 2.65 30.57 -3.81
C GLN A 371 3.30 29.19 -3.61
N SER A 372 4.60 29.12 -3.85
CA SER A 372 5.60 28.15 -3.41
C SER A 372 5.23 26.66 -3.53
N TYR A 373 6.05 25.94 -4.34
CA TYR A 373 6.12 24.48 -4.27
C TYR A 373 6.64 24.05 -2.89
N THR A 374 5.72 23.71 -2.02
CA THR A 374 5.93 22.74 -0.97
C THR A 374 5.05 21.55 -1.35
N PRO A 375 5.54 20.29 -1.32
CA PRO A 375 4.63 19.17 -1.40
C PRO A 375 3.55 19.41 -0.35
N GLN A 376 2.31 19.63 -0.78
CA GLN A 376 1.21 19.88 0.17
C GLN A 376 0.98 18.64 1.05
N VAL A 377 1.46 17.48 0.61
CA VAL A 377 1.52 16.24 1.39
C VAL A 377 2.98 15.84 1.48
N VAL A 378 3.55 15.90 2.68
CA VAL A 378 4.95 15.54 2.93
C VAL A 378 5.02 14.07 3.31
N PRO A 379 5.60 13.20 2.47
CA PRO A 379 5.75 11.79 2.78
C PRO A 379 6.80 11.58 3.87
N ASN A 380 6.55 10.64 4.75
CA ASN A 380 7.51 10.18 5.76
C ASN A 380 7.74 8.66 5.69
N ALA A 381 7.02 7.98 4.79
CA ALA A 381 7.05 6.54 4.62
C ALA A 381 6.76 6.11 3.18
N GLY A 382 6.87 4.82 2.91
CA GLY A 382 6.59 4.25 1.60
C GLY A 382 7.61 4.66 0.55
N MET A 383 7.16 4.92 -0.67
CA MET A 383 8.03 5.17 -1.81
C MET A 383 7.44 6.17 -2.82
N PHE A 384 6.52 7.05 -2.35
CA PHE A 384 5.75 7.94 -3.21
C PHE A 384 5.90 9.39 -2.80
N VAL A 385 5.86 10.26 -3.82
CA VAL A 385 5.52 11.67 -3.66
C VAL A 385 4.20 11.91 -4.38
N TYR A 386 3.27 12.56 -3.69
CA TYR A 386 1.98 12.98 -4.23
C TYR A 386 1.97 14.49 -4.31
N PHE A 387 2.01 15.02 -5.53
CA PHE A 387 2.25 16.42 -5.79
C PHE A 387 1.23 17.01 -6.77
N ASN A 388 1.04 18.33 -6.68
CA ASN A 388 0.01 19.05 -7.38
C ASN A 388 0.61 19.94 -8.48
N LEU A 389 0.10 19.82 -9.69
CA LEU A 389 0.45 20.66 -10.86
C LEU A 389 -0.75 21.55 -11.29
N ARG A 390 -1.66 21.86 -10.39
CA ARG A 390 -2.91 22.60 -10.67
C ARG A 390 -2.68 23.98 -11.27
N HIS A 391 -1.54 24.64 -10.99
CA HIS A 391 -1.16 25.92 -11.58
C HIS A 391 -0.94 25.88 -13.11
N LEU A 392 -0.73 24.68 -13.69
CA LEU A 392 -0.57 24.46 -15.13
C LEU A 392 -1.89 24.21 -15.87
N ILE A 393 -3.00 24.05 -15.16
CA ILE A 393 -4.32 23.78 -15.72
C ILE A 393 -5.28 24.92 -15.36
N PRO A 394 -6.46 25.04 -16.02
CA PRO A 394 -7.39 26.17 -15.82
C PRO A 394 -7.75 26.38 -14.35
N ARG A 395 -8.15 27.61 -13.98
CA ARG A 395 -8.53 27.98 -12.60
C ARG A 395 -9.60 27.07 -11.99
N PHE A 396 -10.52 26.56 -12.81
CA PHE A 396 -11.55 25.58 -12.42
C PHE A 396 -11.34 24.29 -13.21
N PRO A 397 -10.36 23.47 -12.81
CA PRO A 397 -9.95 22.34 -13.61
C PRO A 397 -10.93 21.18 -13.50
N THR A 398 -11.00 20.41 -14.58
CA THR A 398 -11.67 19.12 -14.62
C THR A 398 -10.62 18.00 -14.71
N PHE A 399 -11.03 16.75 -14.48
CA PHE A 399 -10.14 15.61 -14.70
C PHE A 399 -9.77 15.41 -16.19
N ALA A 400 -10.53 15.99 -17.12
CA ALA A 400 -10.13 16.06 -18.53
C ALA A 400 -8.93 16.99 -18.75
N ASP A 401 -8.81 18.07 -17.97
CA ASP A 401 -7.64 18.95 -17.98
C ASP A 401 -6.41 18.25 -17.40
N GLU A 402 -6.57 17.54 -16.29
CA GLU A 402 -5.52 16.69 -15.72
C GLU A 402 -5.04 15.64 -16.74
N GLN A 403 -5.96 14.99 -17.44
CA GLN A 403 -5.62 14.01 -18.46
C GLN A 403 -4.86 14.61 -19.65
N ARG A 404 -5.19 15.86 -20.06
CA ARG A 404 -4.41 16.57 -21.10
C ARG A 404 -2.99 16.85 -20.64
N LEU A 405 -2.81 17.37 -19.43
CA LEU A 405 -1.48 17.59 -18.85
C LEU A 405 -0.71 16.27 -18.70
N TRP A 406 -1.35 15.22 -18.21
CA TRP A 406 -0.76 13.89 -18.12
C TRP A 406 -0.27 13.39 -19.49
N THR A 407 -1.09 13.52 -20.53
CA THR A 407 -0.76 13.10 -21.90
C THR A 407 0.45 13.90 -22.42
N HIS A 408 0.50 15.21 -22.18
CA HIS A 408 1.62 16.04 -22.55
C HIS A 408 2.92 15.58 -21.86
N ILE A 409 2.88 15.35 -20.54
CA ILE A 409 4.04 14.83 -19.78
C ILE A 409 4.47 13.47 -20.34
N TYR A 410 3.53 12.56 -20.56
CA TYR A 410 3.82 11.24 -21.12
C TYR A 410 4.51 11.32 -22.49
N GLU A 411 4.03 12.17 -23.39
CA GLU A 411 4.56 12.30 -24.76
C GLU A 411 5.88 13.08 -24.81
N ALA A 412 5.97 14.22 -24.13
CA ALA A 412 7.13 15.10 -24.18
C ALA A 412 8.27 14.60 -23.28
N ALA A 413 7.98 14.22 -22.05
CA ALA A 413 8.97 13.73 -21.09
C ALA A 413 9.36 12.27 -21.28
N LYS A 414 8.50 11.45 -21.93
CA LYS A 414 8.64 9.98 -21.93
C LYS A 414 8.71 9.43 -20.50
N VAL A 415 7.90 9.97 -19.60
CA VAL A 415 7.78 9.54 -18.19
C VAL A 415 6.34 9.17 -17.91
N VAL A 416 6.15 8.01 -17.27
CA VAL A 416 4.82 7.57 -16.83
C VAL A 416 4.65 7.94 -15.36
N LEU A 417 3.66 8.80 -15.07
CA LEU A 417 3.18 9.13 -13.73
C LEU A 417 1.80 8.54 -13.50
N THR A 418 1.38 8.40 -12.25
CA THR A 418 -0.01 8.05 -11.93
C THR A 418 -0.83 9.33 -11.79
N PRO A 419 -1.90 9.54 -12.60
CA PRO A 419 -2.78 10.70 -12.44
C PRO A 419 -3.64 10.58 -11.19
N GLY A 420 -4.02 11.73 -10.61
CA GLY A 420 -4.79 11.82 -9.39
C GLY A 420 -6.20 11.23 -9.51
N ASN A 421 -6.81 11.34 -10.68
CA ASN A 421 -8.12 10.74 -10.96
C ASN A 421 -8.14 9.23 -10.69
N ASP A 422 -7.08 8.50 -11.06
CA ASP A 422 -6.97 7.06 -10.78
C ASP A 422 -6.78 6.77 -9.30
N CYS A 423 -6.28 7.74 -8.53
CA CYS A 423 -6.17 7.66 -7.07
C CYS A 423 -7.44 8.14 -6.35
N ALA A 424 -8.52 8.46 -7.07
CA ALA A 424 -9.72 9.08 -6.53
C ALA A 424 -9.44 10.42 -5.82
N SER A 425 -8.56 11.26 -6.36
CA SER A 425 -8.41 12.65 -5.88
C SER A 425 -9.74 13.39 -5.92
N ARG A 426 -10.00 14.23 -4.92
CA ARG A 426 -11.17 15.12 -4.91
C ARG A 426 -11.09 16.18 -6.01
N GLU A 427 -9.88 16.64 -6.28
CA GLU A 427 -9.59 17.72 -7.22
C GLU A 427 -8.58 17.27 -8.27
N ALA A 428 -8.74 17.81 -9.51
CA ALA A 428 -7.82 17.56 -10.60
C ALA A 428 -6.47 18.28 -10.42
N GLY A 429 -5.42 17.74 -11.03
CA GLY A 429 -4.07 18.29 -11.04
C GLY A 429 -3.09 17.60 -10.11
N TRP A 430 -3.49 16.52 -9.47
CA TRP A 430 -2.62 15.71 -8.63
C TRP A 430 -1.94 14.58 -9.40
N PHE A 431 -0.71 14.26 -9.01
CA PHE A 431 0.08 13.20 -9.62
C PHE A 431 0.86 12.44 -8.56
N ARG A 432 0.94 11.11 -8.70
CA ARG A 432 1.82 10.29 -7.88
C ARG A 432 3.07 9.90 -8.67
N MET A 433 4.22 10.03 -8.04
CA MET A 433 5.52 9.54 -8.50
C MET A 433 6.04 8.51 -7.52
N CYS A 434 6.47 7.34 -8.01
CA CYS A 434 7.23 6.36 -7.24
C CYS A 434 8.73 6.67 -7.41
N PHE A 435 9.40 7.08 -6.34
CA PHE A 435 10.82 7.43 -6.40
C PHE A 435 11.75 6.25 -6.16
N ALA A 436 11.23 5.09 -5.79
CA ALA A 436 12.01 3.88 -5.54
C ALA A 436 12.04 2.90 -6.71
N ALA A 437 11.36 3.22 -7.83
CA ALA A 437 11.22 2.31 -8.98
C ALA A 437 12.49 2.19 -9.82
N VAL A 438 13.36 3.19 -9.78
CA VAL A 438 14.58 3.32 -10.59
C VAL A 438 15.77 3.79 -9.73
N ASP A 439 16.98 3.66 -10.26
CA ASP A 439 18.19 4.19 -9.63
C ASP A 439 18.22 5.73 -9.60
N SER A 440 19.15 6.31 -8.83
CA SER A 440 19.25 7.74 -8.58
C SER A 440 19.46 8.58 -9.84
N ASP A 441 20.28 8.11 -10.78
CA ASP A 441 20.59 8.84 -12.00
C ASP A 441 19.39 8.85 -12.95
N THR A 442 18.76 7.70 -13.12
CA THR A 442 17.52 7.55 -13.90
C THR A 442 16.39 8.40 -13.29
N LEU A 443 16.27 8.44 -11.96
CA LEU A 443 15.28 9.28 -11.27
C LEU A 443 15.52 10.77 -11.59
N ARG A 444 16.74 11.25 -11.47
CA ARG A 444 17.09 12.65 -11.84
C ARG A 444 16.72 12.98 -13.28
N VAL A 445 17.06 12.09 -14.22
CA VAL A 445 16.70 12.27 -15.63
C VAL A 445 15.18 12.33 -15.79
N GLY A 446 14.45 11.41 -15.16
CA GLY A 446 12.98 11.36 -15.24
C GLY A 446 12.33 12.64 -14.72
N ILE A 447 12.74 13.11 -13.53
CA ILE A 447 12.17 14.33 -12.93
C ILE A 447 12.50 15.57 -13.78
N ARG A 448 13.75 15.73 -14.28
CA ARG A 448 14.13 16.84 -15.14
C ARG A 448 13.28 16.88 -16.41
N ARG A 449 13.04 15.73 -17.05
CA ARG A 449 12.16 15.65 -18.22
C ARG A 449 10.72 16.06 -17.87
N VAL A 450 10.20 15.67 -16.71
CA VAL A 450 8.87 16.11 -16.22
C VAL A 450 8.85 17.62 -16.03
N VAL A 451 9.89 18.20 -15.39
CA VAL A 451 10.01 19.65 -15.18
C VAL A 451 10.03 20.40 -16.50
N ASP A 452 10.83 19.95 -17.47
CA ASP A 452 10.93 20.58 -18.80
C ASP A 452 9.59 20.47 -19.56
N ALA A 453 8.91 19.33 -19.50
CA ALA A 453 7.58 19.16 -20.08
C ALA A 453 6.53 20.09 -19.42
N CYS A 454 6.57 20.24 -18.09
CA CYS A 454 5.72 21.19 -17.38
C CYS A 454 5.97 22.65 -17.81
N LYS A 455 7.23 23.04 -17.98
CA LYS A 455 7.62 24.40 -18.45
C LYS A 455 7.13 24.68 -19.88
N SER A 456 7.05 23.66 -20.73
CA SER A 456 6.61 23.77 -22.14
C SER A 456 5.10 23.59 -22.34
N TYR A 457 4.34 23.28 -21.30
CA TYR A 457 2.88 23.11 -21.37
C TYR A 457 2.17 24.47 -21.46
N GLU A 458 1.34 24.66 -22.51
CA GLU A 458 0.59 25.89 -22.81
C GLU A 458 -0.88 25.80 -22.40
#